data_75b43690c0950d05912303e7f6b21d6e
#
_entry.id   75b43690c0950d05912303e7f6b21d6e
#
_cell.length_a   1.000
_cell.length_b   1.000
_cell.length_c   1.000
_cell.angle_alpha   90.00
_cell.angle_beta   90.00
_cell.angle_gamma   90.00
#
_symmetry.space_group_name_H-M   'P 1'
#
loop_
_entity.id
_entity.type
_entity.pdbx_description
1 polymer ?
#
loop_
_entity_poly.entity_id
_entity_poly.type
_entity_poly.pdbx_seq_one_letter_code
_entity_poly.pdbx_strand_id
1 'polypeptide(L)'
;MGLKTISGRLITAKGVKPLGLNQCWRDNFYLYGVVEPESGYSFFYEFSHLDGECFQRFLDLLAVEIGDDVVVLQMDRGSFHRSFTVDYPENIIPIFQPSHCPELNPIERFWEFLKSKLEWENCSSLTQLRQKLSAVLKTITPETIASLTSYNFILEALFSAAL
;
A
#
# COMPACT_ATOMS: atom_id res chain seq x y z
N MET A 1 -9.15 2.53 -1.57
CA MET A 1 -9.52 2.71 -2.98
C MET A 1 -11.02 2.93 -3.08
N GLY A 2 -11.51 3.80 -4.00
CA GLY A 2 -12.94 4.11 -4.09
C GLY A 2 -13.31 4.69 -5.46
N LEU A 3 -14.61 4.86 -5.68
CA LEU A 3 -15.17 5.39 -6.92
C LEU A 3 -15.02 6.93 -7.05
N LYS A 4 -14.17 7.54 -6.26
CA LYS A 4 -13.77 8.94 -6.43
C LYS A 4 -12.62 9.01 -7.41
N THR A 5 -12.72 9.88 -8.43
CA THR A 5 -11.64 10.11 -9.40
C THR A 5 -10.34 10.47 -8.68
N ILE A 6 -9.27 9.75 -8.98
CA ILE A 6 -7.91 10.15 -8.63
C ILE A 6 -7.46 11.13 -9.69
N SER A 7 -7.33 12.41 -9.34
CA SER A 7 -6.91 13.45 -10.26
C SER A 7 -5.39 13.50 -10.36
N GLY A 8 -4.87 13.55 -11.58
CA GLY A 8 -3.46 13.72 -11.89
C GLY A 8 -3.19 15.02 -12.61
N ARG A 9 -1.99 15.17 -13.16
CA ARG A 9 -1.59 16.33 -13.97
C ARG A 9 -1.87 16.06 -15.45
N LEU A 10 -2.50 17.01 -16.11
CA LEU A 10 -2.70 16.98 -17.56
C LEU A 10 -1.83 18.04 -18.23
N ILE A 11 -1.18 17.68 -19.34
CA ILE A 11 -0.44 18.61 -20.18
C ILE A 11 -1.40 19.14 -21.24
N THR A 12 -1.56 20.46 -21.30
CA THR A 12 -2.41 21.16 -22.27
C THR A 12 -1.64 22.31 -22.91
N ALA A 13 -2.16 22.83 -24.02
CA ALA A 13 -1.61 24.05 -24.61
C ALA A 13 -1.73 25.24 -23.63
N LYS A 14 -0.79 26.18 -23.74
CA LYS A 14 -0.80 27.41 -22.90
C LYS A 14 -2.13 28.13 -23.01
N GLY A 15 -2.78 28.38 -21.88
CA GLY A 15 -4.07 29.07 -21.79
C GLY A 15 -5.29 28.16 -21.92
N VAL A 16 -5.13 26.87 -22.18
CA VAL A 16 -6.22 25.90 -22.23
C VAL A 16 -6.35 25.18 -20.88
N LYS A 17 -7.50 25.31 -20.21
CA LYS A 17 -7.78 24.54 -18.99
C LYS A 17 -8.14 23.10 -19.37
N PRO A 18 -7.47 22.09 -18.82
CA PRO A 18 -7.85 20.71 -19.03
C PRO A 18 -9.23 20.44 -18.44
N LEU A 19 -10.07 19.76 -19.19
CA LEU A 19 -11.36 19.26 -18.71
C LEU A 19 -11.20 17.78 -18.37
N GLY A 20 -11.42 17.44 -17.10
CA GLY A 20 -11.46 16.07 -16.60
C GLY A 20 -12.85 15.72 -16.08
N LEU A 21 -13.32 14.51 -16.36
CA LEU A 21 -14.54 14.00 -15.76
C LEU A 21 -14.24 13.66 -14.29
N ASN A 22 -14.99 14.24 -13.38
CA ASN A 22 -14.84 13.99 -11.95
C ASN A 22 -16.02 13.15 -11.44
N GLN A 23 -15.72 12.03 -10.81
CA GLN A 23 -16.69 11.14 -10.20
C GLN A 23 -16.57 11.24 -8.67
N CYS A 24 -17.70 11.45 -7.99
CA CYS A 24 -17.75 11.65 -6.53
C CYS A 24 -18.61 10.58 -5.82
N TRP A 25 -18.57 9.35 -6.23
CA TRP A 25 -19.28 8.27 -5.57
C TRP A 25 -18.55 7.84 -4.29
N ARG A 26 -19.29 7.39 -3.28
CA ARG A 26 -18.74 7.12 -1.94
C ARG A 26 -18.39 5.66 -1.68
N ASP A 27 -18.68 4.78 -2.62
CA ASP A 27 -18.33 3.37 -2.47
C ASP A 27 -16.83 3.18 -2.54
N ASN A 28 -16.28 2.44 -1.60
CA ASN A 28 -14.87 2.18 -1.48
C ASN A 28 -14.58 0.77 -0.93
N PHE A 29 -13.35 0.34 -1.09
CA PHE A 29 -12.72 -0.77 -0.39
C PHE A 29 -11.30 -0.36 0.04
N TYR A 30 -10.72 -1.15 0.92
CA TYR A 30 -9.39 -0.89 1.46
C TYR A 30 -8.42 -1.98 1.01
N LEU A 31 -7.31 -1.58 0.43
CA LEU A 31 -6.21 -2.47 0.08
C LEU A 31 -5.16 -2.37 1.18
N TYR A 32 -4.98 -3.46 1.91
CA TYR A 32 -3.88 -3.63 2.86
C TYR A 32 -2.72 -4.25 2.12
N GLY A 33 -1.49 -3.93 2.53
CA GLY A 33 -0.33 -4.49 1.87
C GLY A 33 0.96 -4.31 2.65
N VAL A 34 1.90 -5.20 2.36
CA VAL A 34 3.29 -5.11 2.77
C VAL A 34 4.18 -5.25 1.55
N VAL A 35 5.35 -4.64 1.63
CA VAL A 35 6.41 -4.75 0.62
C VAL A 35 7.75 -4.95 1.32
N GLU A 36 8.60 -5.77 0.72
CA GLU A 36 9.99 -5.91 1.14
C GLU A 36 10.89 -5.15 0.16
N PRO A 37 11.64 -4.15 0.63
CA PRO A 37 12.43 -3.30 -0.26
C PRO A 37 13.56 -4.01 -1.01
N GLU A 38 14.16 -5.04 -0.43
CA GLU A 38 15.31 -5.72 -1.02
C GLU A 38 14.92 -6.67 -2.15
N SER A 39 14.01 -7.61 -1.86
CA SER A 39 13.58 -8.62 -2.83
C SER A 39 12.44 -8.15 -3.74
N GLY A 40 11.68 -7.12 -3.32
CA GLY A 40 10.43 -6.73 -3.95
C GLY A 40 9.28 -7.69 -3.67
N TYR A 41 9.42 -8.57 -2.66
CA TYR A 41 8.30 -9.36 -2.18
C TYR A 41 7.15 -8.44 -1.77
N SER A 42 5.93 -8.87 -2.03
CA SER A 42 4.75 -8.11 -1.67
C SER A 42 3.56 -9.01 -1.41
N PHE A 43 2.76 -8.63 -0.44
CA PHE A 43 1.51 -9.30 -0.11
C PHE A 43 0.42 -8.26 0.04
N PHE A 44 -0.69 -8.43 -0.72
CA PHE A 44 -1.82 -7.50 -0.73
C PHE A 44 -3.13 -8.23 -0.49
N TYR A 45 -4.01 -7.63 0.30
CA TYR A 45 -5.34 -8.15 0.55
C TYR A 45 -6.39 -7.04 0.61
N GLU A 46 -7.60 -7.32 0.10
CA GLU A 46 -8.69 -6.36 0.08
C GLU A 46 -9.65 -6.58 1.24
N PHE A 47 -10.02 -5.49 1.92
CA PHE A 47 -11.02 -5.50 2.97
C PHE A 47 -12.08 -4.43 2.74
N SER A 48 -13.27 -4.64 3.35
CA SER A 48 -14.38 -3.69 3.30
C SER A 48 -14.20 -2.49 4.24
N HIS A 49 -13.37 -2.63 5.29
CA HIS A 49 -13.17 -1.62 6.33
C HIS A 49 -11.68 -1.38 6.60
N LEU A 50 -11.42 -0.22 7.21
CA LEU A 50 -10.10 0.14 7.73
C LEU A 50 -10.21 0.26 9.25
N ASP A 51 -10.09 -0.88 9.93
CA ASP A 51 -10.25 -1.02 11.38
C ASP A 51 -9.32 -2.10 11.95
N GLY A 52 -9.34 -2.26 13.28
CA GLY A 52 -8.49 -3.22 13.97
C GLY A 52 -8.82 -4.69 13.66
N GLU A 53 -10.08 -5.00 13.39
CA GLU A 53 -10.51 -6.37 13.06
C GLU A 53 -9.98 -6.80 11.68
N CYS A 54 -10.17 -5.95 10.67
CA CYS A 54 -9.62 -6.18 9.34
C CYS A 54 -8.07 -6.22 9.37
N PHE A 55 -7.45 -5.38 10.21
CA PHE A 55 -6.00 -5.40 10.37
C PHE A 55 -5.52 -6.68 11.04
N GLN A 56 -6.18 -7.15 12.10
CA GLN A 56 -5.88 -8.46 12.71
C GLN A 56 -5.98 -9.58 11.67
N ARG A 57 -7.04 -9.60 10.90
CA ARG A 57 -7.22 -10.62 9.86
C ARG A 57 -6.13 -10.55 8.79
N PHE A 58 -5.68 -9.35 8.44
CA PHE A 58 -4.55 -9.18 7.53
C PHE A 58 -3.24 -9.74 8.11
N LEU A 59 -2.96 -9.50 9.41
CA LEU A 59 -1.78 -10.07 10.07
C LEU A 59 -1.83 -11.60 10.11
N ASP A 60 -2.99 -12.17 10.41
CA ASP A 60 -3.16 -13.63 10.43
C ASP A 60 -2.90 -14.25 9.04
N LEU A 61 -3.40 -13.61 7.98
CA LEU A 61 -3.15 -14.05 6.61
C LEU A 61 -1.68 -13.91 6.21
N LEU A 62 -1.05 -12.80 6.60
CA LEU A 62 0.37 -12.58 6.35
C LEU A 62 1.22 -13.61 7.10
N ALA A 63 0.90 -13.90 8.36
CA ALA A 63 1.60 -14.90 9.16
C ALA A 63 1.56 -16.31 8.53
N VAL A 64 0.42 -16.66 7.93
CA VAL A 64 0.28 -17.93 7.18
C VAL A 64 1.11 -17.91 5.90
N GLU A 65 1.13 -16.78 5.18
CA GLU A 65 1.86 -16.63 3.92
C GLU A 65 3.38 -16.73 4.11
N ILE A 66 3.92 -16.10 5.16
CA ILE A 66 5.35 -16.15 5.47
C ILE A 66 5.79 -17.47 6.12
N GLY A 67 4.85 -18.26 6.67
CA GLY A 67 5.12 -19.59 7.23
C GLY A 67 6.08 -19.57 8.42
N ASP A 68 7.18 -20.30 8.32
CA ASP A 68 8.19 -20.44 9.39
C ASP A 68 9.18 -19.27 9.45
N ASP A 69 9.15 -18.36 8.47
CA ASP A 69 10.00 -17.18 8.48
C ASP A 69 9.54 -16.16 9.51
N VAL A 70 10.46 -15.34 10.01
CA VAL A 70 10.18 -14.23 10.93
C VAL A 70 10.38 -12.92 10.20
N VAL A 71 9.38 -12.05 10.22
CA VAL A 71 9.46 -10.74 9.57
C VAL A 71 9.40 -9.60 10.57
N VAL A 72 10.14 -8.54 10.29
CA VAL A 72 10.06 -7.25 10.98
C VAL A 72 9.12 -6.36 10.17
N LEU A 73 7.94 -6.08 10.72
CA LEU A 73 6.92 -5.28 10.06
C LEU A 73 6.98 -3.83 10.52
N GLN A 74 7.53 -2.95 9.65
CA GLN A 74 7.51 -1.51 9.89
C GLN A 74 6.17 -0.91 9.48
N MET A 75 5.59 -0.10 10.36
CA MET A 75 4.32 0.56 10.11
C MET A 75 4.24 1.92 10.79
N ASP A 76 3.28 2.73 10.37
CA ASP A 76 2.98 3.99 11.05
C ASP A 76 2.26 3.75 12.39
N ARG A 77 2.03 4.85 13.13
CA ARG A 77 1.32 4.81 14.42
C ARG A 77 -0.19 5.04 14.26
N GLY A 78 -0.79 4.58 13.17
CA GLY A 78 -2.24 4.62 12.98
C GLY A 78 -3.00 4.05 14.18
N SER A 79 -4.16 4.62 14.50
CA SER A 79 -4.94 4.23 15.69
C SER A 79 -5.33 2.76 15.69
N PHE A 80 -5.60 2.20 14.52
CA PHE A 80 -5.96 0.78 14.36
C PHE A 80 -4.76 -0.16 14.50
N HIS A 81 -3.52 0.27 14.17
CA HIS A 81 -2.29 -0.51 14.39
C HIS A 81 -1.93 -0.65 15.88
N ARG A 82 -2.38 0.30 16.69
CA ARG A 82 -2.11 0.37 18.14
C ARG A 82 -3.31 0.00 19.00
N SER A 83 -4.35 -0.54 18.40
CA SER A 83 -5.51 -1.00 19.15
C SER A 83 -5.07 -2.07 20.16
N PHE A 84 -5.53 -1.96 21.40
CA PHE A 84 -5.30 -3.00 22.44
C PHE A 84 -5.90 -4.37 22.08
N THR A 85 -6.67 -4.43 20.99
CA THR A 85 -7.30 -5.64 20.47
C THR A 85 -6.49 -6.34 19.38
N VAL A 86 -5.36 -5.75 18.95
CA VAL A 86 -4.49 -6.36 17.92
C VAL A 86 -3.47 -7.25 18.61
N ASP A 87 -3.49 -8.53 18.24
CA ASP A 87 -2.53 -9.54 18.68
C ASP A 87 -1.59 -9.87 17.52
N TYR A 88 -0.30 -9.61 17.70
CA TYR A 88 0.70 -9.86 16.65
C TYR A 88 1.11 -11.34 16.67
N PRO A 89 0.99 -12.05 15.53
CA PRO A 89 1.51 -13.41 15.41
C PRO A 89 2.99 -13.51 15.79
N GLU A 90 3.42 -14.65 16.35
CA GLU A 90 4.79 -14.86 16.86
C GLU A 90 5.88 -14.63 15.80
N ASN A 91 5.55 -14.84 14.54
CA ASN A 91 6.45 -14.64 13.40
C ASN A 91 6.41 -13.22 12.81
N ILE A 92 5.70 -12.27 13.44
CA ILE A 92 5.64 -10.87 13.02
C ILE A 92 6.09 -9.95 14.17
N ILE A 93 7.22 -9.28 14.00
CA ILE A 93 7.77 -8.32 14.95
C ILE A 93 7.40 -6.90 14.51
N PRO A 94 6.49 -6.20 15.21
CA PRO A 94 6.08 -4.87 14.83
C PRO A 94 7.13 -3.82 15.21
N ILE A 95 7.45 -2.91 14.27
CA ILE A 95 8.23 -1.69 14.52
C ILE A 95 7.40 -0.48 14.09
N PHE A 96 7.24 0.46 15.01
CA PHE A 96 6.50 1.69 14.76
C PHE A 96 7.44 2.85 14.44
N GLN A 97 7.28 3.41 13.24
CA GLN A 97 8.01 4.59 12.84
C GLN A 97 7.59 5.84 13.64
N PRO A 98 8.41 6.91 13.67
CA PRO A 98 8.02 8.19 14.25
C PRO A 98 6.74 8.72 13.62
N SER A 99 5.94 9.45 14.41
CA SER A 99 4.73 10.09 13.91
C SER A 99 5.07 11.16 12.87
N HIS A 100 4.20 11.30 11.87
CA HIS A 100 4.34 12.30 10.80
C HIS A 100 5.59 12.18 9.92
N CYS A 101 6.09 10.96 9.74
CA CYS A 101 7.25 10.66 8.87
C CYS A 101 6.86 9.61 7.81
N PRO A 102 5.91 9.89 6.91
CA PRO A 102 5.49 8.93 5.87
C PRO A 102 6.64 8.59 4.91
N GLU A 103 7.61 9.50 4.75
CA GLU A 103 8.80 9.29 3.93
C GLU A 103 9.69 8.13 4.40
N LEU A 104 9.55 7.71 5.65
CA LEU A 104 10.25 6.56 6.21
C LEU A 104 9.54 5.23 5.89
N ASN A 105 8.31 5.29 5.36
CA ASN A 105 7.56 4.09 5.03
C ASN A 105 7.70 3.75 3.53
N PRO A 106 8.44 2.69 3.18
CA PRO A 106 8.69 2.34 1.78
C PRO A 106 7.42 2.14 0.95
N ILE A 107 6.38 1.59 1.55
CA ILE A 107 5.13 1.27 0.85
C ILE A 107 4.38 2.52 0.35
N GLU A 108 4.65 3.72 0.92
CA GLU A 108 4.00 4.95 0.48
C GLU A 108 4.32 5.27 -0.98
N ARG A 109 5.55 5.00 -1.44
CA ARG A 109 5.93 5.15 -2.85
C ARG A 109 5.22 4.16 -3.75
N PHE A 110 5.03 2.95 -3.25
CA PHE A 110 4.24 1.97 -3.98
C PHE A 110 2.77 2.43 -4.10
N TRP A 111 2.18 2.99 -3.04
CA TRP A 111 0.83 3.55 -3.10
C TRP A 111 0.72 4.74 -4.06
N GLU A 112 1.72 5.63 -4.10
CA GLU A 112 1.77 6.72 -5.08
C GLU A 112 1.82 6.17 -6.51
N PHE A 113 2.69 5.21 -6.77
CA PHE A 113 2.80 4.55 -8.07
C PHE A 113 1.49 3.88 -8.47
N LEU A 114 0.88 3.11 -7.59
CA LEU A 114 -0.39 2.42 -7.85
C LEU A 114 -1.52 3.41 -8.15
N LYS A 115 -1.59 4.51 -7.39
CA LYS A 115 -2.55 5.60 -7.63
C LYS A 115 -2.32 6.25 -8.99
N SER A 116 -1.07 6.47 -9.40
CA SER A 116 -0.74 7.06 -10.70
C SER A 116 -1.22 6.20 -11.88
N LYS A 117 -1.21 4.87 -11.73
CA LYS A 117 -1.73 3.94 -12.75
C LYS A 117 -3.26 3.95 -12.86
N LEU A 118 -3.93 4.46 -11.84
CA LEU A 118 -5.40 4.55 -11.76
C LEU A 118 -5.89 6.01 -11.91
N GLU A 119 -5.00 6.95 -12.22
CA GLU A 119 -5.38 8.34 -12.46
C GLU A 119 -6.36 8.45 -13.64
N TRP A 120 -7.39 9.29 -13.45
CA TRP A 120 -8.44 9.54 -14.43
C TRP A 120 -9.30 8.33 -14.83
N GLU A 121 -9.11 7.20 -14.15
CA GLU A 121 -9.94 6.02 -14.35
C GLU A 121 -11.30 6.20 -13.65
N ASN A 122 -12.33 6.48 -14.45
CA ASN A 122 -13.69 6.61 -13.97
C ASN A 122 -14.40 5.26 -14.08
N CYS A 123 -14.50 4.55 -12.95
CA CYS A 123 -15.13 3.25 -12.88
C CYS A 123 -16.62 3.38 -12.54
N SER A 124 -17.48 2.68 -13.25
CA SER A 124 -18.93 2.69 -13.01
C SER A 124 -19.33 1.85 -11.79
N SER A 125 -18.46 0.98 -11.28
CA SER A 125 -18.71 0.12 -10.12
C SER A 125 -17.42 -0.27 -9.42
N LEU A 126 -17.53 -0.70 -8.14
CA LEU A 126 -16.40 -1.26 -7.40
C LEU A 126 -15.83 -2.52 -8.09
N THR A 127 -16.68 -3.31 -8.73
CA THR A 127 -16.24 -4.51 -9.48
C THR A 127 -15.30 -4.11 -10.62
N GLN A 128 -15.64 -3.08 -11.38
CA GLN A 128 -14.78 -2.58 -12.45
C GLN A 128 -13.46 -2.03 -11.89
N LEU A 129 -13.50 -1.30 -10.77
CA LEU A 129 -12.29 -0.79 -10.10
C LEU A 129 -11.39 -1.94 -9.64
N ARG A 130 -11.96 -3.00 -9.05
CA ARG A 130 -11.23 -4.22 -8.65
C ARG A 130 -10.56 -4.91 -9.82
N GLN A 131 -11.27 -5.04 -10.94
CA GLN A 131 -10.70 -5.63 -12.16
C GLN A 131 -9.51 -4.83 -12.68
N LYS A 132 -9.61 -3.50 -12.71
CA LYS A 132 -8.52 -2.62 -13.12
C LYS A 132 -7.34 -2.69 -12.15
N LEU A 133 -7.62 -2.62 -10.84
CA LEU A 133 -6.59 -2.77 -9.81
C LEU A 133 -5.87 -4.13 -9.94
N SER A 134 -6.61 -5.22 -10.08
CA SER A 134 -6.04 -6.56 -10.26
C SER A 134 -5.18 -6.64 -11.53
N ALA A 135 -5.64 -6.03 -12.63
CA ALA A 135 -4.86 -5.98 -13.87
C ALA A 135 -3.54 -5.20 -13.67
N VAL A 136 -3.58 -4.07 -12.99
CA VAL A 136 -2.37 -3.29 -12.67
C VAL A 136 -1.43 -4.09 -11.78
N LEU A 137 -1.93 -4.66 -10.67
CA LEU A 137 -1.11 -5.45 -9.74
C LEU A 137 -0.42 -6.63 -10.43
N LYS A 138 -1.08 -7.30 -11.37
CA LYS A 138 -0.49 -8.40 -12.16
C LYS A 138 0.66 -7.97 -13.08
N THR A 139 0.76 -6.70 -13.43
CA THR A 139 1.85 -6.17 -14.26
C THR A 139 3.06 -5.69 -13.46
N ILE A 140 2.91 -5.61 -12.14
CA ILE A 140 3.97 -5.15 -11.25
C ILE A 140 4.87 -6.34 -10.90
N THR A 141 6.15 -6.20 -11.23
CA THR A 141 7.17 -7.23 -10.93
C THR A 141 7.86 -6.94 -9.59
N PRO A 142 8.49 -7.95 -8.96
CA PRO A 142 9.32 -7.73 -7.76
C PRO A 142 10.38 -6.64 -7.99
N GLU A 143 11.04 -6.61 -9.15
CA GLU A 143 12.05 -5.60 -9.47
C GLU A 143 11.45 -4.19 -9.50
N THR A 144 10.21 -4.05 -9.95
CA THR A 144 9.49 -2.77 -9.91
C THR A 144 9.26 -2.33 -8.46
N ILE A 145 8.81 -3.24 -7.59
CA ILE A 145 8.58 -2.94 -6.17
C ILE A 145 9.89 -2.57 -5.50
N ALA A 146 10.94 -3.39 -5.65
CA ALA A 146 12.25 -3.09 -5.11
C ALA A 146 12.77 -1.73 -5.59
N SER A 147 12.66 -1.42 -6.88
CA SER A 147 13.08 -0.12 -7.44
C SER A 147 12.32 1.08 -6.84
N LEU A 148 11.06 0.89 -6.46
CA LEU A 148 10.25 1.94 -5.84
C LEU A 148 10.52 2.13 -4.36
N THR A 149 10.91 1.07 -3.64
CA THR A 149 10.90 0.99 -2.19
C THR A 149 12.28 0.86 -1.55
N SER A 150 13.33 0.45 -2.30
CA SER A 150 14.69 0.28 -1.80
C SER A 150 15.44 1.61 -1.70
N TYR A 151 15.14 2.38 -0.67
CA TYR A 151 15.93 3.56 -0.35
C TYR A 151 17.28 3.19 0.26
N ASN A 152 18.33 3.90 -0.11
CA ASN A 152 19.68 3.65 0.43
C ASN A 152 19.70 3.61 1.96
N PHE A 153 19.03 4.56 2.63
CA PHE A 153 19.01 4.61 4.09
C PHE A 153 18.27 3.41 4.72
N ILE A 154 17.27 2.83 4.04
CA ILE A 154 16.58 1.62 4.52
C ILE A 154 17.48 0.43 4.38
N LEU A 155 18.11 0.25 3.21
CA LEU A 155 19.04 -0.85 2.97
C LEU A 155 20.25 -0.77 3.91
N GLU A 156 20.83 0.42 4.11
CA GLU A 156 21.92 0.63 5.07
C GLU A 156 21.52 0.28 6.50
N ALA A 157 20.28 0.62 6.91
CA ALA A 157 19.77 0.27 8.23
C ALA A 157 19.61 -1.24 8.39
N LEU A 158 19.08 -1.93 7.37
CA LEU A 158 18.94 -3.39 7.35
C LEU A 158 20.30 -4.08 7.43
N PHE A 159 21.28 -3.66 6.61
CA PHE A 159 22.63 -4.23 6.63
C PHE A 159 23.36 -3.95 7.96
N SER A 160 23.17 -2.77 8.56
CA SER A 160 23.75 -2.45 9.86
C SER A 160 23.15 -3.24 11.02
N ALA A 161 21.90 -3.65 10.92
CA ALA A 161 21.23 -4.47 11.93
C ALA A 161 21.57 -5.97 11.81
N ALA A 162 22.08 -6.42 10.64
CA ALA A 162 22.44 -7.80 10.38
C ALA A 162 23.89 -8.14 10.79
N LEU A 163 24.70 -7.15 11.19
CA LEU A 163 26.08 -7.28 11.68
C LEU A 163 26.13 -7.27 13.20
#